data_0e94af299464e748397df412bfb878b7
#
_entry.id   0e94af299464e748397df412bfb878b7
#
_cell.length_a   1.000
_cell.length_b   1.000
_cell.length_c   1.000
_cell.angle_alpha   90.00
_cell.angle_beta   90.00
_cell.angle_gamma   90.00
#
_symmetry.space_group_name_H-M   'P 1'
#
loop_
_entity.id
_entity.type
_entity.pdbx_description
1 polymer ?
#
loop_
_entity_poly.entity_id
_entity_poly.type
_entity_poly.pdbx_seq_one_letter_code
_entity_poly.pdbx_strand_id
1 'polypeptide(L)'
;MKHVFSKNALLFLLITFAFSISSFAQGQFRVLLFSKTDGFHHESINEGVTAIKQLAQRHTFSVDWQENASVFNDKGLEKYQAIIFLNTTGNILNEEQQAAMEKFIKAGKGFVGIHSATDTEYDWPWYGKLVGNYFKIHPLQQTAYLKVEDSNFPGMERFPKKLLWTDEWYEFKMPANAADLKVLVSIDETSYNPNTKWGENEGKGMGFHPISWYHNYDGGRAFYTALGHIPLVYSDQTFLDHLYGGIYWAATGKGM
;
A
#
# COMPACT_ATOMS: atom_id res chain seq x y z
N MET A 1 51.29 -17.03 -56.49
CA MET A 1 49.88 -16.63 -56.22
C MET A 1 49.84 -15.84 -54.89
N LYS A 2 49.61 -14.53 -55.00
CA LYS A 2 49.54 -13.66 -53.80
C LYS A 2 48.10 -13.55 -53.34
N HIS A 3 47.81 -14.01 -52.14
CA HIS A 3 46.46 -13.85 -51.54
C HIS A 3 46.32 -12.41 -51.05
N VAL A 4 45.44 -11.67 -51.73
CA VAL A 4 45.00 -10.34 -51.30
C VAL A 4 43.84 -10.57 -50.27
N PHE A 5 44.15 -10.45 -48.99
CA PHE A 5 43.08 -10.39 -47.96
C PHE A 5 42.43 -9.00 -48.01
N SER A 6 41.14 -9.00 -48.31
CA SER A 6 40.32 -7.81 -48.42
C SER A 6 40.21 -7.06 -47.07
N LYS A 7 40.64 -5.79 -47.08
CA LYS A 7 40.53 -4.86 -45.92
C LYS A 7 39.12 -4.55 -45.50
N ASN A 8 38.10 -5.03 -46.24
CA ASN A 8 36.69 -4.76 -45.96
C ASN A 8 36.04 -5.73 -44.94
N ALA A 9 36.66 -6.87 -44.64
CA ALA A 9 36.14 -7.82 -43.64
C ALA A 9 36.42 -7.36 -42.22
N LEU A 10 37.41 -6.50 -41.97
CA LEU A 10 37.74 -6.00 -40.63
C LEU A 10 36.86 -4.85 -40.18
N LEU A 11 36.22 -4.14 -41.13
CA LEU A 11 35.35 -3.00 -40.81
C LEU A 11 33.93 -3.46 -40.37
N PHE A 12 33.48 -4.62 -40.81
CA PHE A 12 32.16 -5.18 -40.43
C PHE A 12 32.15 -5.77 -39.02
N LEU A 13 33.30 -6.22 -38.50
CA LEU A 13 33.40 -6.81 -37.16
C LEU A 13 33.44 -5.76 -36.02
N LEU A 14 33.77 -4.51 -36.35
CA LEU A 14 33.85 -3.41 -35.38
C LEU A 14 32.51 -2.67 -35.17
N ILE A 15 31.55 -2.83 -36.08
CA ILE A 15 30.25 -2.15 -36.00
C ILE A 15 29.24 -2.96 -35.14
N THR A 16 29.45 -4.26 -34.98
CA THR A 16 28.56 -5.12 -34.19
C THR A 16 28.80 -5.08 -32.67
N PHE A 17 29.86 -4.39 -32.20
CA PHE A 17 30.19 -4.32 -30.77
C PHE A 17 29.73 -3.04 -30.07
N ALA A 18 29.12 -2.09 -30.78
CA ALA A 18 28.74 -0.79 -30.23
C ALA A 18 27.26 -0.67 -29.76
N PHE A 19 26.47 -1.75 -29.79
CA PHE A 19 25.09 -1.77 -29.27
C PHE A 19 24.93 -2.74 -28.10
N SER A 20 25.84 -2.69 -27.13
CA SER A 20 25.49 -3.07 -25.77
C SER A 20 24.65 -1.93 -25.20
N ILE A 21 23.36 -1.85 -25.62
CA ILE A 21 22.39 -1.08 -24.89
C ILE A 21 22.35 -1.73 -23.51
N SER A 22 22.91 -1.04 -22.51
CA SER A 22 22.63 -1.35 -21.11
C SER A 22 21.14 -1.22 -20.96
N SER A 23 20.42 -2.33 -21.14
CA SER A 23 19.03 -2.46 -20.71
C SER A 23 19.09 -2.33 -19.19
N PHE A 24 19.01 -1.10 -18.69
CA PHE A 24 18.64 -0.91 -17.31
C PHE A 24 17.31 -1.65 -17.18
N ALA A 25 17.27 -2.70 -16.38
CA ALA A 25 16.06 -3.43 -16.12
C ALA A 25 15.03 -2.39 -15.64
N GLN A 26 14.09 -2.07 -16.52
CA GLN A 26 13.02 -1.16 -16.17
C GLN A 26 12.27 -1.83 -15.01
N GLY A 27 12.18 -1.16 -13.86
CA GLY A 27 11.50 -1.71 -12.70
C GLY A 27 10.10 -2.18 -13.09
N GLN A 28 9.61 -3.23 -12.44
CA GLN A 28 8.33 -3.86 -12.77
C GLN A 28 7.16 -2.86 -12.81
N PHE A 29 7.19 -1.87 -11.90
CA PHE A 29 6.22 -0.78 -11.79
C PHE A 29 6.82 0.36 -10.93
N ARG A 30 6.12 1.50 -10.88
CA ARG A 30 6.51 2.64 -10.05
C ARG A 30 5.35 3.05 -9.16
N VAL A 31 5.63 3.36 -7.90
CA VAL A 31 4.63 3.81 -6.93
C VAL A 31 4.98 5.20 -6.35
N LEU A 32 3.95 5.98 -6.06
CA LEU A 32 4.05 7.15 -5.22
C LEU A 32 3.83 6.72 -3.78
N LEU A 33 4.81 6.93 -2.92
CA LEU A 33 4.69 6.77 -1.47
C LEU A 33 4.41 8.16 -0.85
N PHE A 34 3.24 8.32 -0.26
CA PHE A 34 2.76 9.58 0.28
C PHE A 34 2.47 9.46 1.77
N SER A 35 3.05 10.36 2.59
CA SER A 35 2.96 10.30 4.06
C SER A 35 2.66 11.66 4.71
N LYS A 36 1.93 12.54 3.99
CA LYS A 36 1.49 13.82 4.57
C LYS A 36 0.51 13.59 5.71
N THR A 37 0.67 14.34 6.80
CA THR A 37 -0.25 14.36 7.94
C THR A 37 -0.73 15.78 8.20
N ASP A 38 -2.02 15.95 8.48
CA ASP A 38 -2.65 17.19 8.93
C ASP A 38 -3.28 16.99 10.34
N GLY A 39 -3.21 15.78 10.87
CA GLY A 39 -3.59 15.38 12.21
C GLY A 39 -2.42 14.75 12.95
N PHE A 40 -2.64 13.58 13.56
CA PHE A 40 -1.60 12.85 14.30
C PHE A 40 -0.47 12.39 13.39
N HIS A 41 0.78 12.65 13.80
CA HIS A 41 1.97 12.20 13.06
C HIS A 41 2.54 10.95 13.73
N HIS A 42 2.41 9.79 13.05
CA HIS A 42 2.88 8.51 13.56
C HIS A 42 4.40 8.41 13.54
N GLU A 43 5.00 7.96 14.64
CA GLU A 43 6.45 7.74 14.72
C GLU A 43 6.97 6.67 13.74
N SER A 44 6.11 5.75 13.33
CA SER A 44 6.45 4.65 12.41
C SER A 44 6.56 5.05 10.92
N ILE A 45 6.31 6.31 10.56
CA ILE A 45 6.39 6.78 9.16
C ILE A 45 7.79 6.55 8.57
N ASN A 46 8.84 6.88 9.31
CA ASN A 46 10.22 6.75 8.82
C ASN A 46 10.62 5.28 8.58
N GLU A 47 10.23 4.38 9.48
CA GLU A 47 10.45 2.94 9.35
C GLU A 47 9.65 2.38 8.17
N GLY A 48 8.41 2.82 8.00
CA GLY A 48 7.57 2.47 6.87
C GLY A 48 8.16 2.90 5.53
N VAL A 49 8.64 4.14 5.44
CA VAL A 49 9.35 4.65 4.24
C VAL A 49 10.59 3.80 3.94
N THR A 50 11.37 3.49 4.96
CA THR A 50 12.60 2.69 4.84
C THR A 50 12.25 1.27 4.37
N ALA A 51 11.29 0.63 4.99
CA ALA A 51 10.84 -0.73 4.65
C ALA A 51 10.31 -0.81 3.20
N ILE A 52 9.47 0.14 2.76
CA ILE A 52 8.93 0.16 1.39
C ILE A 52 10.05 0.40 0.36
N LYS A 53 11.04 1.25 0.66
CA LYS A 53 12.22 1.42 -0.20
C LYS A 53 13.07 0.14 -0.28
N GLN A 54 13.21 -0.60 0.82
CA GLN A 54 13.91 -1.90 0.82
C GLN A 54 13.13 -2.96 0.04
N LEU A 55 11.80 -3.01 0.16
CA LEU A 55 10.94 -3.86 -0.67
C LEU A 55 11.11 -3.52 -2.16
N ALA A 56 11.19 -2.23 -2.50
CA ALA A 56 11.41 -1.79 -3.88
C ALA A 56 12.75 -2.29 -4.43
N GLN A 57 13.82 -2.23 -3.66
CA GLN A 57 15.13 -2.78 -4.06
C GLN A 57 15.08 -4.31 -4.22
N ARG A 58 14.47 -5.01 -3.25
CA ARG A 58 14.36 -6.49 -3.26
C ARG A 58 13.55 -7.01 -4.44
N HIS A 59 12.47 -6.32 -4.79
CA HIS A 59 11.50 -6.75 -5.79
C HIS A 59 11.54 -5.93 -7.09
N THR A 60 12.59 -5.12 -7.28
CA THR A 60 12.86 -4.37 -8.53
C THR A 60 11.68 -3.50 -9.01
N PHE A 61 11.06 -2.74 -8.11
CA PHE A 61 10.13 -1.67 -8.47
C PHE A 61 10.66 -0.29 -8.05
N SER A 62 10.04 0.80 -8.48
CA SER A 62 10.48 2.16 -8.18
C SER A 62 9.54 2.82 -7.18
N VAL A 63 10.09 3.56 -6.22
CA VAL A 63 9.35 4.32 -5.19
C VAL A 63 9.81 5.77 -5.22
N ASP A 64 8.87 6.70 -5.38
CA ASP A 64 9.09 8.12 -5.13
C ASP A 64 8.34 8.51 -3.85
N TRP A 65 9.07 8.89 -2.80
CA TRP A 65 8.48 9.36 -1.54
C TRP A 65 8.23 10.86 -1.57
N GLN A 66 7.03 11.27 -1.15
CA GLN A 66 6.59 12.67 -1.08
C GLN A 66 5.72 12.91 0.16
N GLU A 67 5.81 14.13 0.70
CA GLU A 67 4.88 14.67 1.70
C GLU A 67 4.17 15.92 1.16
N ASN A 68 4.60 16.43 0.01
CA ASN A 68 4.00 17.57 -0.63
C ASN A 68 2.88 17.13 -1.60
N ALA A 69 1.65 17.55 -1.32
CA ALA A 69 0.47 17.21 -2.11
C ALA A 69 0.45 17.84 -3.52
N SER A 70 1.38 18.74 -3.86
CA SER A 70 1.48 19.29 -5.21
C SER A 70 1.74 18.26 -6.30
N VAL A 71 2.19 17.05 -5.95
CA VAL A 71 2.33 15.90 -6.87
C VAL A 71 0.98 15.41 -7.40
N PHE A 72 -0.12 15.65 -6.69
CA PHE A 72 -1.47 15.24 -7.10
C PHE A 72 -2.01 16.16 -8.19
N ASN A 73 -1.59 15.91 -9.40
CA ASN A 73 -2.06 16.49 -10.64
C ASN A 73 -1.82 15.48 -11.78
N ASP A 74 -2.45 15.67 -12.93
CA ASP A 74 -2.37 14.72 -14.06
C ASP A 74 -0.92 14.35 -14.41
N LYS A 75 -0.05 15.34 -14.58
CA LYS A 75 1.35 15.15 -14.97
C LYS A 75 2.17 14.49 -13.84
N GLY A 76 1.91 14.88 -12.60
CA GLY A 76 2.61 14.36 -11.43
C GLY A 76 2.31 12.88 -11.20
N LEU A 77 1.05 12.45 -11.45
CA LEU A 77 0.60 11.08 -11.22
C LEU A 77 0.81 10.15 -12.41
N GLU A 78 0.99 10.65 -13.62
CA GLU A 78 1.03 9.88 -14.88
C GLU A 78 1.97 8.66 -14.83
N LYS A 79 3.15 8.82 -14.22
CA LYS A 79 4.21 7.80 -14.20
C LYS A 79 3.98 6.65 -13.22
N TYR A 80 2.99 6.74 -12.31
CA TYR A 80 2.76 5.74 -11.27
C TYR A 80 1.71 4.70 -11.68
N GLN A 81 1.87 3.49 -11.15
CA GLN A 81 0.90 2.41 -11.25
C GLN A 81 0.04 2.29 -9.99
N ALA A 82 0.57 2.74 -8.85
CA ALA A 82 -0.18 2.82 -7.60
C ALA A 82 0.28 4.01 -6.74
N ILE A 83 -0.62 4.46 -5.84
CA ILE A 83 -0.35 5.43 -4.78
C ILE A 83 -0.46 4.69 -3.46
N ILE A 84 0.51 4.91 -2.56
CA ILE A 84 0.54 4.37 -1.20
C ILE A 84 0.34 5.53 -0.23
N PHE A 85 -0.71 5.50 0.58
CA PHE A 85 -0.89 6.37 1.73
C PHE A 85 -0.34 5.66 2.96
N LEU A 86 0.82 6.10 3.42
CA LEU A 86 1.51 5.57 4.58
C LEU A 86 1.21 6.47 5.78
N ASN A 87 0.42 5.99 6.71
CA ASN A 87 0.10 6.67 7.97
C ASN A 87 -0.34 8.13 7.78
N THR A 88 -1.07 8.42 6.71
CA THR A 88 -1.65 9.74 6.46
C THR A 88 -2.78 10.02 7.46
N THR A 89 -3.01 11.28 7.81
CA THR A 89 -4.07 11.71 8.73
C THR A 89 -4.64 13.07 8.34
N GLY A 90 -5.93 13.28 8.58
CA GLY A 90 -6.61 14.54 8.35
C GLY A 90 -6.89 14.86 6.87
N ASN A 91 -7.23 16.10 6.57
CA ASN A 91 -7.55 16.54 5.21
C ASN A 91 -6.27 17.01 4.51
N ILE A 92 -5.69 16.17 3.68
CA ILE A 92 -4.34 16.33 3.11
C ILE A 92 -4.33 16.76 1.65
N LEU A 93 -5.48 16.66 0.96
CA LEU A 93 -5.66 17.05 -0.44
C LEU A 93 -6.74 18.14 -0.58
N ASN A 94 -6.52 19.09 -1.46
CA ASN A 94 -7.58 20.01 -1.89
C ASN A 94 -8.43 19.40 -3.02
N GLU A 95 -9.52 20.06 -3.40
CA GLU A 95 -10.48 19.57 -4.40
C GLU A 95 -9.84 19.24 -5.76
N GLU A 96 -8.86 20.06 -6.22
CA GLU A 96 -8.17 19.81 -7.49
C GLU A 96 -7.30 18.53 -7.39
N GLN A 97 -6.63 18.33 -6.25
CA GLN A 97 -5.80 17.17 -5.98
C GLN A 97 -6.65 15.91 -5.80
N GLN A 98 -7.80 16.03 -5.15
CA GLN A 98 -8.80 14.96 -5.04
C GLN A 98 -9.29 14.53 -6.43
N ALA A 99 -9.66 15.48 -7.28
CA ALA A 99 -10.09 15.20 -8.66
C ALA A 99 -9.00 14.49 -9.48
N ALA A 100 -7.73 14.88 -9.32
CA ALA A 100 -6.61 14.20 -9.98
C ALA A 100 -6.44 12.76 -9.48
N MET A 101 -6.61 12.50 -8.18
CA MET A 101 -6.56 11.16 -7.60
C MET A 101 -7.74 10.31 -8.09
N GLU A 102 -8.97 10.85 -8.15
CA GLU A 102 -10.10 10.13 -8.73
C GLU A 102 -9.84 9.69 -10.17
N LYS A 103 -9.35 10.62 -10.99
CA LYS A 103 -9.00 10.35 -12.39
C LYS A 103 -7.93 9.26 -12.51
N PHE A 104 -6.93 9.27 -11.62
CA PHE A 104 -5.89 8.26 -11.56
C PHE A 104 -6.48 6.88 -11.28
N ILE A 105 -7.35 6.74 -10.28
CA ILE A 105 -8.00 5.46 -9.94
C ILE A 105 -8.93 5.00 -11.06
N LYS A 106 -9.76 5.89 -11.62
CA LYS A 106 -10.66 5.61 -12.77
C LYS A 106 -9.91 5.10 -14.00
N ALA A 107 -8.65 5.47 -14.15
CA ALA A 107 -7.77 4.97 -15.22
C ALA A 107 -7.22 3.53 -14.95
N GLY A 108 -7.74 2.81 -13.95
CA GLY A 108 -7.35 1.43 -13.66
C GLY A 108 -6.09 1.30 -12.79
N LYS A 109 -5.70 2.36 -12.10
CA LYS A 109 -4.51 2.38 -11.23
C LYS A 109 -4.83 1.87 -9.82
N GLY A 110 -3.80 1.72 -8.98
CA GLY A 110 -3.91 1.14 -7.65
C GLY A 110 -3.81 2.15 -6.52
N PHE A 111 -4.44 1.78 -5.40
CA PHE A 111 -4.32 2.45 -4.10
C PHE A 111 -3.90 1.45 -3.03
N VAL A 112 -3.03 1.87 -2.13
CA VAL A 112 -2.64 1.12 -0.92
C VAL A 112 -2.78 2.04 0.27
N GLY A 113 -3.61 1.69 1.22
CA GLY A 113 -3.74 2.36 2.50
C GLY A 113 -3.07 1.57 3.62
N ILE A 114 -2.24 2.25 4.43
CA ILE A 114 -1.55 1.64 5.55
C ILE A 114 -1.97 2.38 6.82
N HIS A 115 -2.42 1.64 7.80
CA HIS A 115 -2.79 2.07 9.14
C HIS A 115 -3.74 3.28 9.12
N SER A 116 -3.27 4.47 9.47
CA SER A 116 -4.12 5.66 9.55
C SER A 116 -4.54 6.26 8.21
N ALA A 117 -4.29 5.56 7.09
CA ALA A 117 -4.92 5.95 5.83
C ALA A 117 -6.47 5.96 5.92
N THR A 118 -7.07 5.26 6.88
CA THR A 118 -8.51 5.36 7.19
C THR A 118 -8.89 6.55 8.08
N ASP A 119 -7.91 7.22 8.69
CA ASP A 119 -8.03 8.46 9.48
C ASP A 119 -7.76 9.71 8.61
N THR A 120 -8.11 9.64 7.34
CA THR A 120 -7.75 10.60 6.29
C THR A 120 -8.99 10.97 5.49
N GLU A 121 -9.12 12.27 5.08
CA GLU A 121 -10.12 12.74 4.12
C GLU A 121 -11.58 12.43 4.52
N TYR A 122 -11.95 12.68 5.75
CA TYR A 122 -13.30 12.38 6.28
C TYR A 122 -14.44 13.08 5.53
N ASP A 123 -14.17 14.24 4.95
CA ASP A 123 -15.15 15.04 4.22
C ASP A 123 -15.26 14.63 2.74
N TRP A 124 -14.54 13.60 2.32
CA TRP A 124 -14.53 13.10 0.95
C TRP A 124 -15.08 11.66 0.84
N PRO A 125 -16.42 11.49 0.70
CA PRO A 125 -17.05 10.17 0.72
C PRO A 125 -16.55 9.18 -0.35
N TRP A 126 -16.03 9.69 -1.47
CA TRP A 126 -15.41 8.87 -2.50
C TRP A 126 -14.16 8.17 -1.95
N TYR A 127 -13.33 8.89 -1.20
CA TYR A 127 -12.14 8.33 -0.57
C TYR A 127 -12.49 7.26 0.48
N GLY A 128 -13.52 7.49 1.29
CA GLY A 128 -14.00 6.49 2.24
C GLY A 128 -14.39 5.16 1.59
N LYS A 129 -15.00 5.24 0.38
CA LYS A 129 -15.30 4.05 -0.42
C LYS A 129 -14.04 3.43 -1.05
N LEU A 130 -13.05 4.23 -1.45
CA LEU A 130 -11.78 3.74 -1.97
C LEU A 130 -10.99 2.98 -0.90
N VAL A 131 -10.79 3.58 0.27
CA VAL A 131 -10.04 2.93 1.37
C VAL A 131 -10.86 1.82 2.05
N GLY A 132 -12.19 1.83 1.91
CA GLY A 132 -13.13 0.82 2.36
C GLY A 132 -13.87 1.16 3.65
N ASN A 133 -13.25 1.90 4.55
CA ASN A 133 -13.83 2.35 5.81
C ASN A 133 -13.14 3.62 6.33
N TYR A 134 -13.78 4.30 7.28
CA TYR A 134 -13.14 5.35 8.06
C TYR A 134 -12.86 4.90 9.48
N PHE A 135 -11.71 5.32 10.00
CA PHE A 135 -11.36 5.16 11.41
C PHE A 135 -12.41 5.79 12.32
N LYS A 136 -12.69 5.14 13.44
CA LYS A 136 -13.62 5.61 14.48
C LYS A 136 -12.90 5.86 15.80
N ILE A 137 -12.24 4.85 16.33
CA ILE A 137 -11.59 4.84 17.64
C ILE A 137 -10.68 3.61 17.75
N HIS A 138 -9.77 3.61 18.72
CA HIS A 138 -9.01 2.43 19.13
C HIS A 138 -8.81 2.39 20.65
N PRO A 139 -8.67 1.21 21.27
CA PRO A 139 -8.17 1.07 22.65
C PRO A 139 -6.65 1.31 22.69
N LEU A 140 -6.04 1.22 23.87
CA LEU A 140 -4.58 1.17 23.98
C LEU A 140 -4.02 0.00 23.15
N GLN A 141 -2.76 0.16 22.70
CA GLN A 141 -2.03 -0.91 22.01
C GLN A 141 -2.06 -2.21 22.83
N GLN A 142 -2.39 -3.31 22.17
CA GLN A 142 -2.56 -4.61 22.81
C GLN A 142 -2.10 -5.73 21.88
N THR A 143 -1.80 -6.87 22.49
CA THR A 143 -1.61 -8.12 21.78
C THR A 143 -2.96 -8.79 21.56
N ALA A 144 -3.22 -9.23 20.32
CA ALA A 144 -4.42 -9.98 19.94
C ALA A 144 -4.06 -11.14 18.99
N TYR A 145 -5.00 -12.07 18.82
CA TYR A 145 -4.89 -13.07 17.78
C TYR A 145 -5.48 -12.56 16.46
N LEU A 146 -4.67 -12.61 15.42
CA LEU A 146 -5.10 -12.42 14.04
C LEU A 146 -5.56 -13.73 13.44
N LYS A 147 -6.58 -13.67 12.58
CA LYS A 147 -7.12 -14.79 11.79
C LYS A 147 -7.00 -14.47 10.31
N VAL A 148 -6.50 -15.41 9.52
CA VAL A 148 -6.48 -15.30 8.06
C VAL A 148 -7.83 -15.73 7.51
N GLU A 149 -8.50 -14.83 6.79
CA GLU A 149 -9.79 -15.06 6.14
C GLU A 149 -9.62 -15.50 4.68
N ASP A 150 -8.62 -14.97 3.97
CA ASP A 150 -8.25 -15.40 2.61
C ASP A 150 -6.73 -15.54 2.50
N SER A 151 -6.26 -16.76 2.29
CA SER A 151 -4.84 -17.08 2.11
C SER A 151 -4.37 -17.11 0.65
N ASN A 152 -5.28 -16.88 -0.31
CA ASN A 152 -4.95 -16.95 -1.74
C ASN A 152 -4.50 -15.61 -2.32
N PHE A 153 -4.48 -14.56 -1.51
CA PHE A 153 -4.01 -13.24 -1.92
C PHE A 153 -2.48 -13.18 -1.87
N PRO A 154 -1.82 -12.48 -2.82
CA PRO A 154 -0.36 -12.30 -2.81
C PRO A 154 0.17 -11.79 -1.46
N GLY A 155 1.27 -12.36 -0.99
CA GLY A 155 1.90 -11.97 0.28
C GLY A 155 1.29 -12.59 1.53
N MET A 156 0.32 -13.50 1.37
CA MET A 156 -0.28 -14.23 2.49
C MET A 156 0.39 -15.60 2.77
N GLU A 157 1.40 -15.98 1.98
CA GLU A 157 2.03 -17.29 2.01
C GLU A 157 2.72 -17.59 3.36
N ARG A 158 3.22 -16.56 4.05
CA ARG A 158 3.86 -16.66 5.37
C ARG A 158 2.91 -16.39 6.53
N PHE A 159 1.72 -15.88 6.24
CA PHE A 159 0.74 -15.61 7.30
C PHE A 159 0.18 -16.94 7.83
N PRO A 160 0.47 -17.32 9.09
CA PRO A 160 -0.12 -18.52 9.66
C PRO A 160 -1.64 -18.29 9.87
N LYS A 161 -2.43 -19.35 9.82
CA LYS A 161 -3.90 -19.28 10.00
C LYS A 161 -4.33 -18.52 11.25
N LYS A 162 -3.51 -18.53 12.29
CA LYS A 162 -3.68 -17.77 13.53
C LYS A 162 -2.32 -17.25 13.97
N LEU A 163 -2.20 -15.97 14.23
CA LEU A 163 -0.97 -15.29 14.60
C LEU A 163 -1.19 -14.41 15.82
N LEU A 164 -0.32 -14.51 16.81
CA LEU A 164 -0.29 -13.58 17.93
C LEU A 164 0.46 -12.32 17.49
N TRP A 165 -0.18 -11.16 17.61
CA TRP A 165 0.37 -9.89 17.11
C TRP A 165 0.08 -8.75 18.06
N THR A 166 0.98 -7.77 18.15
CA THR A 166 0.80 -6.55 18.93
C THR A 166 0.78 -5.37 17.99
N ASP A 167 -0.30 -4.61 18.03
CA ASP A 167 -0.44 -3.35 17.27
C ASP A 167 -1.54 -2.50 17.89
N GLU A 168 -1.99 -1.47 17.19
CA GLU A 168 -3.14 -0.65 17.53
C GLU A 168 -4.37 -1.12 16.74
N TRP A 169 -5.47 -1.41 17.46
CA TRP A 169 -6.65 -2.06 16.88
C TRP A 169 -7.74 -1.02 16.60
N TYR A 170 -7.86 -0.64 15.33
CA TYR A 170 -8.85 0.34 14.87
C TYR A 170 -10.24 -0.26 14.77
N GLU A 171 -11.23 0.34 15.47
CA GLU A 171 -12.64 0.20 15.09
C GLU A 171 -12.96 1.19 13.97
N PHE A 172 -13.84 0.80 13.05
CA PHE A 172 -14.22 1.59 11.90
C PHE A 172 -15.65 2.12 11.99
N LYS A 173 -15.94 3.24 11.31
CA LYS A 173 -17.29 3.88 11.34
C LYS A 173 -18.34 3.10 10.57
N MET A 174 -17.96 2.36 9.56
CA MET A 174 -18.85 1.55 8.74
C MET A 174 -18.61 0.07 9.01
N PRO A 175 -19.69 -0.75 9.00
CA PRO A 175 -19.50 -2.20 9.12
C PRO A 175 -18.61 -2.69 7.97
N ALA A 176 -17.64 -3.50 8.32
CA ALA A 176 -16.70 -4.08 7.35
C ALA A 176 -17.29 -5.16 6.43
N ASN A 177 -18.58 -5.43 6.56
CA ASN A 177 -19.36 -6.27 5.65
C ASN A 177 -19.95 -5.48 4.47
N ALA A 178 -19.41 -4.29 4.14
CA ALA A 178 -19.68 -3.69 2.85
C ALA A 178 -19.41 -4.75 1.78
N ALA A 179 -20.45 -5.09 1.02
CA ALA A 179 -20.56 -6.28 0.17
C ALA A 179 -19.40 -6.51 -0.83
N ASP A 180 -18.54 -5.51 -1.00
CA ASP A 180 -17.48 -5.52 -1.99
C ASP A 180 -16.07 -5.74 -1.38
N LEU A 181 -15.91 -5.67 -0.02
CA LEU A 181 -14.60 -5.84 0.61
C LEU A 181 -14.26 -7.33 0.74
N LYS A 182 -13.14 -7.74 0.17
CA LYS A 182 -12.55 -9.06 0.36
C LYS A 182 -11.58 -9.01 1.53
N VAL A 183 -12.00 -9.53 2.66
CA VAL A 183 -11.22 -9.50 3.91
C VAL A 183 -10.09 -10.51 3.84
N LEU A 184 -8.89 -10.09 4.16
CA LEU A 184 -7.68 -10.91 4.23
C LEU A 184 -7.38 -11.36 5.65
N VAL A 185 -7.47 -10.42 6.60
CA VAL A 185 -7.14 -10.65 8.00
C VAL A 185 -8.19 -9.99 8.89
N SER A 186 -8.62 -10.71 9.92
CA SER A 186 -9.49 -10.22 10.99
C SER A 186 -8.82 -10.39 12.36
N ILE A 187 -9.35 -9.71 13.39
CA ILE A 187 -8.94 -9.89 14.79
C ILE A 187 -9.93 -10.79 15.50
N ASP A 188 -9.41 -11.66 16.37
CA ASP A 188 -10.20 -12.36 17.38
C ASP A 188 -10.48 -11.43 18.57
N GLU A 189 -11.62 -10.76 18.58
CA GLU A 189 -11.98 -9.82 19.64
C GLU A 189 -12.08 -10.43 21.05
N THR A 190 -12.15 -11.75 21.16
CA THR A 190 -12.09 -12.44 22.46
C THR A 190 -10.68 -12.47 23.05
N SER A 191 -9.67 -12.09 22.28
CA SER A 191 -8.25 -12.16 22.65
C SER A 191 -7.66 -10.85 23.17
N TYR A 192 -8.41 -9.75 23.14
CA TYR A 192 -7.98 -8.45 23.65
C TYR A 192 -9.18 -7.68 24.27
N ASN A 193 -8.93 -6.53 24.88
CA ASN A 193 -9.99 -5.67 25.42
C ASN A 193 -10.32 -4.54 24.43
N PRO A 194 -11.44 -4.58 23.70
CA PRO A 194 -11.82 -3.54 22.76
C PRO A 194 -12.41 -2.28 23.42
N ASN A 195 -12.75 -2.34 24.72
CA ASN A 195 -13.44 -1.23 25.37
C ASN A 195 -12.55 0.01 25.49
N THR A 196 -13.03 1.12 24.95
CA THR A 196 -12.37 2.41 25.04
C THR A 196 -13.38 3.54 24.92
N LYS A 197 -13.01 4.74 25.42
CA LYS A 197 -13.87 5.92 25.33
C LYS A 197 -13.05 7.18 25.14
N TRP A 198 -13.39 7.95 24.09
CA TRP A 198 -12.81 9.26 23.79
C TRP A 198 -13.94 10.29 23.68
N GLY A 199 -14.16 11.06 24.75
CA GLY A 199 -15.31 11.97 24.81
C GLY A 199 -16.64 11.21 24.65
N GLU A 200 -17.40 11.53 23.61
CA GLU A 200 -18.66 10.86 23.28
C GLU A 200 -18.49 9.59 22.45
N ASN A 201 -17.30 9.36 21.87
CA ASN A 201 -17.01 8.17 21.09
C ASN A 201 -16.71 6.98 22.00
N GLU A 202 -17.39 5.86 21.76
CA GLU A 202 -17.14 4.59 22.46
C GLU A 202 -16.73 3.50 21.46
N GLY A 203 -15.69 2.73 21.84
CA GLY A 203 -15.30 1.47 21.23
C GLY A 203 -15.73 0.32 22.11
N LYS A 204 -16.31 -0.71 21.49
CA LYS A 204 -16.80 -1.94 22.17
C LYS A 204 -16.50 -3.19 21.36
N GLY A 205 -15.72 -3.05 20.31
CA GLY A 205 -15.51 -4.06 19.29
C GLY A 205 -16.54 -4.00 18.17
N MET A 206 -16.32 -4.79 17.14
CA MET A 206 -17.10 -4.82 15.90
C MET A 206 -17.81 -6.19 15.70
N GLY A 207 -17.50 -7.19 16.54
CA GLY A 207 -17.92 -8.57 16.38
C GLY A 207 -17.06 -9.29 15.32
N PHE A 208 -17.38 -9.16 14.04
CA PHE A 208 -16.44 -9.45 12.96
C PHE A 208 -15.56 -8.23 12.74
N HIS A 209 -14.26 -8.37 12.98
CA HIS A 209 -13.32 -7.25 13.04
C HIS A 209 -12.21 -7.37 11.97
N PRO A 210 -12.47 -6.99 10.72
CA PRO A 210 -11.46 -7.00 9.68
C PRO A 210 -10.45 -5.89 9.91
N ILE A 211 -9.17 -6.20 9.64
CA ILE A 211 -8.04 -5.26 9.73
C ILE A 211 -7.24 -5.18 8.44
N SER A 212 -7.50 -6.07 7.47
CA SER A 212 -6.93 -5.97 6.14
C SER A 212 -7.90 -6.49 5.11
N TRP A 213 -7.99 -5.77 3.98
CA TRP A 213 -8.90 -6.10 2.87
C TRP A 213 -8.40 -5.56 1.54
N TYR A 214 -9.02 -6.04 0.48
CA TYR A 214 -8.84 -5.51 -0.87
C TYR A 214 -10.16 -5.51 -1.64
N HIS A 215 -10.27 -4.66 -2.63
CA HIS A 215 -11.43 -4.61 -3.54
C HIS A 215 -11.11 -3.83 -4.81
N ASN A 216 -11.98 -3.98 -5.81
CA ASN A 216 -12.00 -3.08 -6.95
C ASN A 216 -12.92 -1.91 -6.64
N TYR A 217 -12.51 -0.71 -6.99
CA TYR A 217 -13.31 0.49 -6.80
C TYR A 217 -13.08 1.49 -7.93
N ASP A 218 -14.18 1.99 -8.50
CA ASP A 218 -14.23 3.08 -9.49
C ASP A 218 -13.25 2.89 -10.68
N GLY A 219 -13.11 1.67 -11.16
CA GLY A 219 -12.20 1.28 -12.25
C GLY A 219 -10.81 0.85 -11.80
N GLY A 220 -10.38 1.17 -10.58
CA GLY A 220 -9.09 0.82 -10.03
C GLY A 220 -9.14 -0.29 -8.98
N ARG A 221 -8.07 -0.40 -8.20
CA ARG A 221 -7.86 -1.43 -7.17
C ARG A 221 -7.43 -0.79 -5.86
N ALA A 222 -7.98 -1.23 -4.75
CA ALA A 222 -7.61 -0.75 -3.42
C ALA A 222 -7.25 -1.91 -2.51
N PHE A 223 -6.13 -1.80 -1.82
CA PHE A 223 -5.69 -2.65 -0.72
C PHE A 223 -5.53 -1.81 0.53
N TYR A 224 -5.91 -2.36 1.67
CA TYR A 224 -5.74 -1.70 2.97
C TYR A 224 -5.24 -2.70 4.02
N THR A 225 -4.39 -2.22 4.93
CA THR A 225 -4.02 -2.91 6.17
C THR A 225 -3.99 -1.91 7.34
N ALA A 226 -4.66 -2.26 8.44
CA ALA A 226 -4.63 -1.49 9.68
C ALA A 226 -3.34 -1.71 10.49
N LEU A 227 -2.55 -2.71 10.15
CA LEU A 227 -1.23 -2.92 10.75
C LEU A 227 -0.29 -1.79 10.36
N GLY A 228 0.69 -1.47 11.22
CA GLY A 228 1.72 -0.47 10.92
C GLY A 228 1.78 0.72 11.87
N HIS A 229 1.09 0.67 13.02
CA HIS A 229 1.24 1.70 14.06
C HIS A 229 2.63 1.63 14.71
N ILE A 230 3.07 0.43 15.06
CA ILE A 230 4.33 0.23 15.79
C ILE A 230 5.51 0.22 14.80
N PRO A 231 6.57 1.03 15.01
CA PRO A 231 7.75 1.05 14.12
C PRO A 231 8.37 -0.33 13.88
N LEU A 232 8.37 -1.19 14.90
CA LEU A 232 9.01 -2.52 14.83
C LEU A 232 8.34 -3.47 13.82
N VAL A 233 7.04 -3.31 13.52
CA VAL A 233 6.35 -4.18 12.57
C VAL A 233 6.94 -4.10 11.16
N TYR A 234 7.55 -2.96 10.81
CA TYR A 234 8.22 -2.75 9.52
C TYR A 234 9.54 -3.53 9.37
N SER A 235 9.94 -4.30 10.39
CA SER A 235 11.04 -5.27 10.30
C SER A 235 10.56 -6.72 10.30
N ASP A 236 9.26 -6.99 10.52
CA ASP A 236 8.70 -8.33 10.52
C ASP A 236 8.46 -8.85 9.09
N GLN A 237 8.99 -10.03 8.78
CA GLN A 237 8.92 -10.57 7.43
C GLN A 237 7.49 -10.94 7.01
N THR A 238 6.63 -11.36 7.94
CA THR A 238 5.22 -11.68 7.66
C THR A 238 4.47 -10.42 7.23
N PHE A 239 4.68 -9.31 7.95
CA PHE A 239 4.10 -8.02 7.59
C PHE A 239 4.66 -7.48 6.27
N LEU A 240 5.98 -7.59 6.06
CA LEU A 240 6.63 -7.12 4.83
C LEU A 240 6.15 -7.89 3.59
N ASP A 241 5.95 -9.21 3.69
CA ASP A 241 5.40 -10.01 2.60
C ASP A 241 3.94 -9.61 2.31
N HIS A 242 3.12 -9.44 3.36
CA HIS A 242 1.74 -8.97 3.23
C HIS A 242 1.66 -7.58 2.57
N LEU A 243 2.50 -6.66 3.01
CA LEU A 243 2.58 -5.30 2.46
C LEU A 243 3.01 -5.30 0.99
N TYR A 244 4.05 -6.10 0.65
CA TYR A 244 4.50 -6.23 -0.73
C TYR A 244 3.42 -6.84 -1.63
N GLY A 245 2.73 -7.88 -1.15
CA GLY A 245 1.62 -8.50 -1.88
C GLY A 245 0.52 -7.50 -2.21
N GLY A 246 0.13 -6.67 -1.23
CA GLY A 246 -0.83 -5.59 -1.42
C GLY A 246 -0.37 -4.55 -2.45
N ILE A 247 0.89 -4.09 -2.34
CA ILE A 247 1.50 -3.15 -3.30
C ILE A 247 1.54 -3.76 -4.71
N TYR A 248 1.99 -5.00 -4.84
CA TYR A 248 2.09 -5.70 -6.11
C TYR A 248 0.73 -5.86 -6.79
N TRP A 249 -0.27 -6.35 -6.05
CA TRP A 249 -1.62 -6.51 -6.57
C TRP A 249 -2.24 -5.16 -6.97
N ALA A 250 -2.12 -4.14 -6.13
CA ALA A 250 -2.66 -2.81 -6.43
C ALA A 250 -2.02 -2.23 -7.70
N ALA A 251 -0.70 -2.36 -7.87
CA ALA A 251 0.02 -1.82 -9.01
C ALA A 251 -0.24 -2.60 -10.32
N THR A 252 -0.39 -3.93 -10.27
CA THR A 252 -0.39 -4.79 -11.46
C THR A 252 -1.75 -5.44 -11.76
N GLY A 253 -2.61 -5.61 -10.77
CA GLY A 253 -3.85 -6.39 -10.86
C GLY A 253 -3.62 -7.90 -10.96
N LYS A 254 -2.40 -8.38 -10.72
CA LYS A 254 -2.04 -9.79 -10.85
C LYS A 254 -1.93 -10.45 -9.48
N GLY A 255 -2.34 -11.73 -9.40
CA GLY A 255 -1.89 -12.64 -8.36
C GLY A 255 -0.41 -13.00 -8.57
N MET A 256 0.28 -13.42 -7.50
CA MET A 256 1.63 -14.01 -7.61
C MET A 256 1.53 -15.49 -7.97
#